data_ac2d4002286bf1fef025320ade1c0345
#
_entry.id   ac2d4002286bf1fef025320ade1c0345
#
_cell.length_a   1.000
_cell.length_b   1.000
_cell.length_c   1.000
_cell.angle_alpha   90.00
_cell.angle_beta   90.00
_cell.angle_gamma   90.00
#
_symmetry.space_group_name_H-M   'P 1'
#
loop_
_entity.id
_entity.type
_entity.pdbx_description
1 polymer ?
#
loop_
_entity_poly.entity_id
_entity_poly.type
_entity_poly.pdbx_seq_one_letter_code
_entity_poly.pdbx_strand_id
1 'polypeptide(L)'
;MQLLYATGNESKICNMRYRLTGYDVEIITPKDLGIHIDVDESGSTPIENARLKAKAYYEKTGLPTLAADSGLYVDDIPSDAQPGLFVRRVNGKTLSEDEMITHYSNLAARYGGKLNARYITGLVLMVDGQEYTAEIPDDDFIITCEPNPNRQHRGNPLDVVTICPANSKYFNDCSLDELSVLAGSFDEKCIRFLQESKIIPEKIMWCCSLFDNRWSHRILFS
;
A
#
# COMPACT_ATOMS: atom_id res chain seq x y z
N MET A 1 -8.81 19.39 9.15
CA MET A 1 -9.31 18.39 10.13
C MET A 1 -8.22 17.36 10.44
N GLN A 2 -8.30 16.66 11.60
CA GLN A 2 -7.38 15.57 11.92
C GLN A 2 -7.95 14.23 11.48
N LEU A 3 -7.14 13.40 10.83
CA LEU A 3 -7.45 12.03 10.43
C LEU A 3 -6.40 11.10 11.03
N LEU A 4 -6.81 10.22 11.94
CA LEU A 4 -5.93 9.20 12.50
C LEU A 4 -5.71 8.10 11.46
N TYR A 5 -4.45 7.88 11.06
CA TYR A 5 -4.08 6.76 10.22
C TYR A 5 -3.55 5.63 11.09
N ALA A 6 -4.36 4.60 11.29
CA ALA A 6 -4.12 3.49 12.23
C ALA A 6 -3.06 2.51 11.69
N THR A 7 -1.82 2.97 11.58
CA THR A 7 -0.68 2.18 11.12
C THR A 7 0.61 2.65 11.77
N GLY A 8 1.54 1.72 12.01
CA GLY A 8 2.92 2.01 12.39
C GLY A 8 3.90 1.93 11.23
N ASN A 9 3.42 1.67 10.00
CA ASN A 9 4.28 1.56 8.83
C ASN A 9 4.62 2.97 8.28
N GLU A 10 5.87 3.38 8.45
CA GLU A 10 6.36 4.70 8.05
C GLU A 10 6.18 4.97 6.54
N SER A 11 6.35 3.96 5.68
CA SER A 11 6.12 4.11 4.24
C SER A 11 4.64 4.40 3.92
N LYS A 12 3.71 3.69 4.56
CA LYS A 12 2.28 3.95 4.41
C LYS A 12 1.91 5.36 4.88
N ILE A 13 2.49 5.81 6.01
CA ILE A 13 2.26 7.15 6.56
C ILE A 13 2.77 8.21 5.60
N CYS A 14 4.00 8.07 5.11
CA CYS A 14 4.63 9.01 4.19
C CYS A 14 3.81 9.15 2.90
N ASN A 15 3.42 8.03 2.31
CA ASN A 15 2.61 7.99 1.09
C ASN A 15 1.23 8.64 1.31
N MET A 16 0.57 8.40 2.44
CA MET A 16 -0.73 9.00 2.72
C MET A 16 -0.60 10.53 2.91
N ARG A 17 0.41 10.99 3.61
CA ARG A 17 0.70 12.43 3.75
C ARG A 17 0.96 13.09 2.39
N TYR A 18 1.70 12.41 1.52
CA TYR A 18 1.97 12.88 0.16
C TYR A 18 0.67 12.98 -0.66
N ARG A 19 -0.18 11.95 -0.65
CA ARG A 19 -1.49 11.93 -1.36
C ARG A 19 -2.40 13.06 -0.93
N LEU A 20 -2.37 13.42 0.36
CA LEU A 20 -3.22 14.46 0.94
C LEU A 20 -2.59 15.85 0.88
N THR A 21 -1.46 16.03 0.20
CA THR A 21 -0.86 17.35 -0.01
C THR A 21 -1.84 18.26 -0.74
N GLY A 22 -2.11 19.44 -0.15
CA GLY A 22 -3.05 20.42 -0.69
C GLY A 22 -4.52 20.24 -0.25
N TYR A 23 -4.80 19.22 0.58
CA TYR A 23 -6.07 19.11 1.30
C TYR A 23 -5.91 19.59 2.75
N ASP A 24 -6.97 20.17 3.33
CA ASP A 24 -6.98 20.60 4.73
C ASP A 24 -7.23 19.42 5.68
N VAL A 25 -6.35 18.42 5.60
CA VAL A 25 -6.36 17.22 6.43
C VAL A 25 -4.96 16.98 6.99
N GLU A 26 -4.86 16.89 8.30
CA GLU A 26 -3.66 16.53 9.03
C GLU A 26 -3.68 15.02 9.35
N ILE A 27 -2.71 14.25 8.82
CA ILE A 27 -2.53 12.86 9.20
C ILE A 27 -1.80 12.78 10.52
N ILE A 28 -2.48 12.25 11.53
CA ILE A 28 -1.91 11.86 12.82
C ILE A 28 -1.79 10.34 12.90
N THR A 29 -0.87 9.87 13.72
CA THR A 29 -0.59 8.44 13.88
C THR A 29 -0.80 7.99 15.32
N PRO A 30 -0.94 6.68 15.58
CA PRO A 30 -0.96 6.17 16.96
C PRO A 30 0.25 6.62 17.79
N LYS A 31 1.43 6.71 17.15
CA LYS A 31 2.67 7.20 17.78
C LYS A 31 2.57 8.66 18.21
N ASP A 32 1.98 9.53 17.38
CA ASP A 32 1.80 10.95 17.70
C ASP A 32 0.88 11.14 18.91
N LEU A 33 -0.06 10.21 19.12
CA LEU A 33 -0.97 10.20 20.27
C LEU A 33 -0.43 9.44 21.50
N GLY A 34 0.74 8.80 21.38
CA GLY A 34 1.29 7.94 22.44
C GLY A 34 0.42 6.69 22.69
N ILE A 35 -0.33 6.23 21.71
CA ILE A 35 -1.26 5.10 21.81
C ILE A 35 -0.65 3.88 21.08
N HIS A 36 -0.67 2.74 21.75
CA HIS A 36 -0.39 1.44 21.15
C HIS A 36 -1.54 0.51 21.47
N ILE A 37 -2.11 -0.10 20.44
CA ILE A 37 -3.13 -1.16 20.58
C ILE A 37 -2.59 -2.37 19.82
N ASP A 38 -2.48 -3.49 20.52
CA ASP A 38 -2.20 -4.79 19.91
C ASP A 38 -3.50 -5.31 19.29
N VAL A 39 -3.67 -5.07 18.00
CA VAL A 39 -4.86 -5.51 17.28
C VAL A 39 -4.62 -6.92 16.75
N ASP A 40 -5.49 -7.86 17.15
CA ASP A 40 -5.49 -9.19 16.56
C ASP A 40 -5.97 -9.14 15.10
N GLU A 41 -5.02 -9.16 14.17
CA GLU A 41 -5.27 -9.16 12.73
C GLU A 41 -5.64 -10.58 12.25
N SER A 42 -6.73 -11.13 12.79
CA SER A 42 -7.24 -12.47 12.49
C SER A 42 -8.21 -12.54 11.30
N GLY A 43 -8.37 -11.44 10.58
CA GLY A 43 -9.19 -11.38 9.36
C GLY A 43 -8.62 -12.25 8.23
N SER A 44 -9.51 -12.74 7.38
CA SER A 44 -9.18 -13.56 6.20
C SER A 44 -8.89 -12.72 4.94
N THR A 45 -9.22 -11.43 4.98
CA THR A 45 -9.05 -10.48 3.86
C THR A 45 -8.39 -9.18 4.33
N PRO A 46 -7.76 -8.42 3.41
CA PRO A 46 -7.18 -7.11 3.75
C PRO A 46 -8.20 -6.16 4.38
N ILE A 47 -9.44 -6.16 3.87
CA ILE A 47 -10.49 -5.28 4.39
C ILE A 47 -10.93 -5.67 5.81
N GLU A 48 -10.95 -6.96 6.14
CA GLU A 48 -11.25 -7.43 7.50
C GLU A 48 -10.18 -6.98 8.49
N ASN A 49 -8.89 -7.12 8.17
CA ASN A 49 -7.81 -6.64 9.03
C ASN A 49 -7.79 -5.10 9.14
N ALA A 50 -8.04 -4.39 8.04
CA ALA A 50 -8.20 -2.94 8.09
C ALA A 50 -9.36 -2.53 9.00
N ARG A 51 -10.49 -3.26 8.95
CA ARG A 51 -11.66 -3.02 9.83
C ARG A 51 -11.33 -3.21 11.30
N LEU A 52 -10.64 -4.28 11.66
CA LEU A 52 -10.22 -4.54 13.04
C LEU A 52 -9.35 -3.40 13.57
N LYS A 53 -8.39 -2.93 12.76
CA LYS A 53 -7.54 -1.78 13.10
C LYS A 53 -8.35 -0.49 13.23
N ALA A 54 -9.13 -0.15 12.21
CA ALA A 54 -9.90 1.10 12.21
C ALA A 54 -10.84 1.18 13.42
N LYS A 55 -11.57 0.11 13.69
CA LYS A 55 -12.50 0.03 14.81
C LYS A 55 -11.81 0.19 16.16
N ALA A 56 -10.72 -0.55 16.40
CA ALA A 56 -10.00 -0.50 17.66
C ALA A 56 -9.48 0.90 18.00
N TYR A 57 -8.91 1.59 17.01
CA TYR A 57 -8.40 2.95 17.21
C TYR A 57 -9.51 4.01 17.25
N TYR A 58 -10.58 3.87 16.46
CA TYR A 58 -11.73 4.75 16.51
C TYR A 58 -12.44 4.69 17.86
N GLU A 59 -12.71 3.51 18.38
CA GLU A 59 -13.33 3.32 19.72
C GLU A 59 -12.47 3.91 20.83
N LYS A 60 -11.15 3.85 20.69
CA LYS A 60 -10.22 4.40 21.69
C LYS A 60 -10.12 5.92 21.67
N THR A 61 -10.19 6.54 20.48
CA THR A 61 -9.86 7.96 20.30
C THR A 61 -11.06 8.85 20.00
N GLY A 62 -12.12 8.30 19.42
CA GLY A 62 -13.24 9.05 18.88
C GLY A 62 -12.90 9.88 17.63
N LEU A 63 -11.65 9.83 17.14
CA LEU A 63 -11.21 10.57 15.96
C LEU A 63 -11.59 9.85 14.68
N PRO A 64 -11.89 10.56 13.58
CA PRO A 64 -11.96 9.95 12.27
C PRO A 64 -10.71 9.07 12.03
N THR A 65 -10.91 7.79 11.76
CA THR A 65 -9.83 6.81 11.73
C THR A 65 -9.83 6.03 10.42
N LEU A 66 -8.74 6.17 9.67
CA LEU A 66 -8.45 5.39 8.48
C LEU A 66 -7.50 4.25 8.84
N ALA A 67 -7.77 3.05 8.35
CA ALA A 67 -6.83 1.94 8.37
C ALA A 67 -6.70 1.32 6.98
N ALA A 68 -5.54 0.73 6.72
CA ALA A 68 -5.25 0.00 5.49
C ALA A 68 -4.53 -1.30 5.80
N ASP A 69 -4.94 -2.36 5.13
CA ASP A 69 -4.20 -3.61 5.06
C ASP A 69 -4.07 -4.06 3.62
N SER A 70 -3.03 -4.86 3.29
CA SER A 70 -2.76 -5.26 1.91
C SER A 70 -2.38 -6.72 1.86
N GLY A 71 -2.85 -7.42 0.82
CA GLY A 71 -2.45 -8.78 0.50
C GLY A 71 -1.87 -8.86 -0.90
N LEU A 72 -0.99 -9.83 -1.12
CA LEU A 72 -0.41 -10.16 -2.43
C LEU A 72 -1.16 -11.34 -3.03
N TYR A 73 -1.65 -11.16 -4.24
CA TYR A 73 -2.40 -12.18 -4.97
C TYR A 73 -1.73 -12.47 -6.30
N VAL A 74 -1.62 -13.75 -6.62
CA VAL A 74 -0.92 -14.25 -7.80
C VAL A 74 -1.92 -15.00 -8.67
N ASP A 75 -1.93 -14.70 -9.97
CA ASP A 75 -2.82 -15.36 -10.90
C ASP A 75 -2.35 -16.80 -11.18
N ASP A 76 -3.28 -17.68 -11.50
CA ASP A 76 -3.05 -19.04 -12.00
C ASP A 76 -2.25 -19.97 -11.08
N ILE A 77 -2.25 -19.73 -9.76
CA ILE A 77 -1.70 -20.66 -8.79
C ILE A 77 -2.79 -21.18 -7.84
N PRO A 78 -2.61 -22.38 -7.25
CA PRO A 78 -3.57 -22.94 -6.29
C PRO A 78 -3.78 -22.05 -5.07
N SER A 79 -4.98 -22.10 -4.47
CA SER A 79 -5.35 -21.27 -3.32
C SER A 79 -4.47 -21.49 -2.09
N ASP A 80 -3.95 -22.71 -1.89
CA ASP A 80 -3.03 -23.06 -0.81
C ASP A 80 -1.59 -22.56 -1.04
N ALA A 81 -1.28 -22.14 -2.27
CA ALA A 81 -0.01 -21.50 -2.62
C ALA A 81 -0.08 -19.95 -2.61
N GLN A 82 -1.27 -19.37 -2.44
CA GLN A 82 -1.45 -17.92 -2.43
C GLN A 82 -0.76 -17.25 -1.24
N PRO A 83 0.04 -16.19 -1.45
CA PRO A 83 0.62 -15.41 -0.35
C PRO A 83 -0.45 -14.74 0.51
N GLY A 84 -1.48 -14.16 -0.11
CA GLY A 84 -2.56 -13.45 0.57
C GLY A 84 -2.03 -12.37 1.52
N LEU A 85 -2.51 -12.39 2.76
CA LEU A 85 -2.10 -11.46 3.81
C LEU A 85 -0.67 -11.72 4.35
N PHE A 86 -0.14 -12.90 4.13
CA PHE A 86 1.09 -13.37 4.77
C PHE A 86 2.33 -13.21 3.87
N VAL A 87 2.45 -12.07 3.21
CA VAL A 87 3.55 -11.81 2.24
C VAL A 87 4.93 -12.05 2.84
N ARG A 88 5.14 -11.67 4.10
CA ARG A 88 6.42 -11.85 4.81
C ARG A 88 6.41 -13.01 5.82
N ARG A 89 5.25 -13.60 6.06
CA ARG A 89 5.09 -14.68 7.06
C ARG A 89 4.67 -15.97 6.36
N VAL A 90 5.59 -16.90 6.22
CA VAL A 90 5.34 -18.19 5.55
C VAL A 90 5.50 -19.32 6.56
N ASN A 91 4.50 -20.19 6.68
CA ASN A 91 4.48 -21.32 7.63
C ASN A 91 4.82 -20.90 9.07
N GLY A 92 4.29 -19.76 9.52
CA GLY A 92 4.50 -19.25 10.89
C GLY A 92 5.86 -18.56 11.11
N LYS A 93 6.74 -18.54 10.10
CA LYS A 93 8.05 -17.88 10.17
C LYS A 93 8.02 -16.53 9.45
N THR A 94 8.52 -15.48 10.09
CA THR A 94 8.79 -14.20 9.41
C THR A 94 10.09 -14.33 8.61
N LEU A 95 10.00 -14.12 7.30
CA LEU A 95 11.13 -14.22 6.39
C LEU A 95 12.05 -13.00 6.48
N SER A 96 13.36 -13.22 6.38
CA SER A 96 14.33 -12.16 6.09
C SER A 96 14.16 -11.67 4.64
N GLU A 97 14.87 -10.60 4.27
CA GLU A 97 14.82 -10.06 2.90
C GLU A 97 15.30 -11.06 1.86
N ASP A 98 16.43 -11.73 2.10
CA ASP A 98 16.96 -12.76 1.21
C ASP A 98 16.05 -14.00 1.14
N GLU A 99 15.42 -14.38 2.26
CA GLU A 99 14.43 -15.44 2.29
C GLU A 99 13.17 -15.09 1.49
N MET A 100 12.73 -13.83 1.53
CA MET A 100 11.62 -13.37 0.69
C MET A 100 11.96 -13.47 -0.80
N ILE A 101 13.11 -12.93 -1.22
CA ILE A 101 13.58 -13.02 -2.61
C ILE A 101 13.62 -14.48 -3.06
N THR A 102 14.22 -15.35 -2.25
CA THR A 102 14.32 -16.78 -2.55
C THR A 102 12.96 -17.46 -2.62
N HIS A 103 12.07 -17.18 -1.66
CA HIS A 103 10.72 -17.77 -1.60
C HIS A 103 9.90 -17.42 -2.85
N TYR A 104 9.85 -16.16 -3.25
CA TYR A 104 9.05 -15.71 -4.38
C TYR A 104 9.67 -16.09 -5.73
N SER A 105 11.01 -16.14 -5.84
CA SER A 105 11.68 -16.73 -7.03
C SER A 105 11.33 -18.20 -7.20
N ASN A 106 11.35 -18.97 -6.11
CA ASN A 106 11.00 -20.40 -6.14
C ASN A 106 9.51 -20.61 -6.43
N LEU A 107 8.63 -19.72 -5.92
CA LEU A 107 7.21 -19.74 -6.25
C LEU A 107 7.02 -19.56 -7.76
N ALA A 108 7.66 -18.55 -8.34
CA ALA A 108 7.61 -18.31 -9.78
C ALA A 108 8.18 -19.50 -10.58
N ALA A 109 9.34 -20.06 -10.17
CA ALA A 109 9.93 -21.22 -10.82
C ALA A 109 9.00 -22.45 -10.85
N ARG A 110 8.23 -22.66 -9.77
CA ARG A 110 7.28 -23.77 -9.65
C ARG A 110 6.12 -23.67 -10.64
N TYR A 111 5.68 -22.45 -10.96
CA TYR A 111 4.48 -22.19 -11.75
C TYR A 111 4.79 -21.49 -13.10
N GLY A 112 5.90 -21.84 -13.76
CA GLY A 112 6.19 -21.41 -15.12
C GLY A 112 7.20 -20.29 -15.29
N GLY A 113 7.84 -19.86 -14.21
CA GLY A 113 8.97 -18.92 -14.23
C GLY A 113 8.57 -17.44 -14.15
N LYS A 114 7.35 -17.10 -14.57
CA LYS A 114 6.79 -15.73 -14.50
C LYS A 114 5.33 -15.82 -14.08
N LEU A 115 4.96 -15.03 -13.08
CA LEU A 115 3.61 -15.02 -12.51
C LEU A 115 3.05 -13.59 -12.51
N ASN A 116 1.88 -13.39 -13.07
CA ASN A 116 1.16 -12.14 -12.88
C ASN A 116 0.67 -12.04 -11.43
N ALA A 117 0.84 -10.88 -10.86
CA ALA A 117 0.46 -10.64 -9.48
C ALA A 117 0.02 -9.19 -9.29
N ARG A 118 -0.73 -8.95 -8.22
CA ARG A 118 -1.12 -7.61 -7.77
C ARG A 118 -1.25 -7.58 -6.25
N TYR A 119 -1.08 -6.39 -5.69
CA TYR A 119 -1.56 -6.15 -4.33
C TYR A 119 -3.03 -5.76 -4.38
N ILE A 120 -3.76 -6.19 -3.36
CA ILE A 120 -5.12 -5.71 -3.08
C ILE A 120 -5.08 -5.07 -1.70
N THR A 121 -5.46 -3.80 -1.64
CA THR A 121 -5.50 -3.03 -0.40
C THR A 121 -6.93 -2.80 0.04
N GLY A 122 -7.26 -3.26 1.23
CA GLY A 122 -8.49 -2.91 1.93
C GLY A 122 -8.31 -1.59 2.68
N LEU A 123 -9.18 -0.63 2.43
CA LEU A 123 -9.29 0.62 3.18
C LEU A 123 -10.56 0.59 4.01
N VAL A 124 -10.47 0.99 5.27
CA VAL A 124 -11.61 1.19 6.16
C VAL A 124 -11.47 2.53 6.86
N LEU A 125 -12.52 3.34 6.76
CA LEU A 125 -12.63 4.62 7.44
C LEU A 125 -13.82 4.58 8.40
N MET A 126 -13.55 4.93 9.66
CA MET A 126 -14.56 5.12 10.70
C MET A 126 -14.69 6.62 10.99
N VAL A 127 -15.87 7.19 10.80
CA VAL A 127 -16.15 8.60 11.07
C VAL A 127 -17.63 8.78 11.44
N ASP A 128 -17.92 9.59 12.47
CA ASP A 128 -19.26 9.90 12.94
C ASP A 128 -20.15 8.65 13.18
N GLY A 129 -19.53 7.58 13.67
CA GLY A 129 -20.19 6.30 13.92
C GLY A 129 -20.50 5.49 12.66
N GLN A 130 -20.07 5.95 11.47
CA GLN A 130 -20.24 5.25 10.21
C GLN A 130 -18.96 4.59 9.74
N GLU A 131 -19.10 3.47 9.04
CA GLU A 131 -18.02 2.74 8.39
C GLU A 131 -18.10 2.93 6.87
N TYR A 132 -17.00 3.33 6.27
CA TYR A 132 -16.80 3.35 4.82
C TYR A 132 -15.70 2.36 4.47
N THR A 133 -15.85 1.64 3.37
CA THR A 133 -14.89 0.62 2.95
C THR A 133 -14.60 0.70 1.47
N ALA A 134 -13.36 0.41 1.09
CA ALA A 134 -12.98 0.20 -0.30
C ALA A 134 -11.96 -0.92 -0.40
N GLU A 135 -12.04 -1.68 -1.49
CA GLU A 135 -11.00 -2.62 -1.88
C GLU A 135 -10.38 -2.11 -3.18
N ILE A 136 -9.10 -1.83 -3.13
CA ILE A 136 -8.36 -1.20 -4.23
C ILE A 136 -7.28 -2.16 -4.71
N PRO A 137 -7.43 -2.74 -5.90
CA PRO A 137 -6.32 -3.44 -6.55
C PRO A 137 -5.30 -2.43 -7.07
N ASP A 138 -4.02 -2.72 -6.84
CA ASP A 138 -2.90 -2.06 -7.51
C ASP A 138 -2.81 -2.53 -8.97
N ASP A 139 -1.98 -1.85 -9.77
CA ASP A 139 -1.68 -2.30 -11.11
C ASP A 139 -0.90 -3.63 -11.09
N ASP A 140 -1.10 -4.43 -12.12
CA ASP A 140 -0.48 -5.75 -12.23
C ASP A 140 1.04 -5.63 -12.43
N PHE A 141 1.76 -6.59 -11.88
CA PHE A 141 3.19 -6.78 -12.07
C PHE A 141 3.54 -8.25 -12.25
N ILE A 142 4.78 -8.54 -12.63
CA ILE A 142 5.25 -9.91 -12.86
C ILE A 142 6.26 -10.27 -11.78
N ILE A 143 6.01 -11.37 -11.06
CA ILE A 143 7.02 -12.00 -10.22
C ILE A 143 7.80 -12.99 -11.09
N THR A 144 9.14 -12.88 -11.11
CA THR A 144 10.01 -13.74 -11.90
C THR A 144 10.84 -14.69 -11.03
N CYS A 145 11.16 -15.86 -11.60
CA CYS A 145 12.08 -16.81 -10.97
C CYS A 145 13.56 -16.39 -11.06
N GLU A 146 13.88 -15.38 -11.87
CA GLU A 146 15.23 -14.85 -12.05
C GLU A 146 15.36 -13.52 -11.32
N PRO A 147 15.94 -13.48 -10.10
CA PRO A 147 16.12 -12.21 -9.39
C PRO A 147 17.10 -11.30 -10.13
N ASN A 148 16.85 -9.99 -10.07
CA ASN A 148 17.78 -8.98 -10.58
C ASN A 148 19.18 -9.21 -9.96
N PRO A 149 20.25 -9.26 -10.77
CA PRO A 149 21.62 -9.28 -10.23
C PRO A 149 21.95 -8.10 -9.31
N ASN A 150 21.38 -6.93 -9.59
CA ASN A 150 21.38 -5.79 -8.66
C ASN A 150 20.39 -6.07 -7.51
N ARG A 151 20.93 -6.41 -6.34
CA ARG A 151 20.13 -6.74 -5.14
C ARG A 151 19.72 -5.53 -4.30
N GLN A 152 20.12 -4.32 -4.68
CA GLN A 152 19.73 -3.11 -3.95
C GLN A 152 18.24 -2.81 -4.15
N HIS A 153 17.54 -2.54 -3.07
CA HIS A 153 16.13 -2.17 -3.08
C HIS A 153 15.86 -1.03 -2.08
N ARG A 154 14.74 -0.34 -2.27
CA ARG A 154 14.34 0.82 -1.47
C ARG A 154 13.37 0.44 -0.34
N GLY A 155 13.72 -0.63 0.42
CA GLY A 155 12.92 -1.09 1.56
C GLY A 155 11.89 -2.19 1.24
N ASN A 156 11.66 -2.51 -0.05
CA ASN A 156 10.86 -3.66 -0.46
C ASN A 156 11.74 -4.71 -1.15
N PRO A 157 12.06 -5.84 -0.52
CA PRO A 157 12.91 -6.87 -1.12
C PRO A 157 12.30 -7.52 -2.35
N LEU A 158 10.96 -7.49 -2.50
CA LEU A 158 10.30 -8.07 -3.68
C LEU A 158 10.58 -7.29 -4.96
N ASP A 159 11.00 -6.02 -4.89
CA ASP A 159 11.37 -5.22 -6.06
C ASP A 159 12.48 -5.89 -6.90
N VAL A 160 13.30 -6.74 -6.25
CA VAL A 160 14.39 -7.51 -6.91
C VAL A 160 13.87 -8.66 -7.78
N VAL A 161 12.65 -9.14 -7.53
CA VAL A 161 12.02 -10.24 -8.28
C VAL A 161 10.75 -9.79 -9.00
N THR A 162 10.45 -8.50 -8.99
CA THR A 162 9.26 -7.93 -9.60
C THR A 162 9.61 -7.13 -10.84
N ILE A 163 8.92 -7.41 -11.94
CA ILE A 163 9.09 -6.73 -13.23
C ILE A 163 7.83 -5.91 -13.52
N CYS A 164 8.03 -4.66 -13.93
CA CYS A 164 6.99 -3.78 -14.45
C CYS A 164 6.60 -4.20 -15.88
N PRO A 165 5.34 -4.58 -16.16
CA PRO A 165 4.92 -4.97 -17.50
C PRO A 165 5.08 -3.85 -18.55
N ALA A 166 4.91 -2.59 -18.14
CA ALA A 166 4.91 -1.45 -19.04
C ALA A 166 6.28 -1.15 -19.68
N ASN A 167 7.39 -1.40 -18.95
CA ASN A 167 8.74 -1.10 -19.43
C ASN A 167 9.72 -2.29 -19.34
N SER A 168 9.26 -3.44 -18.82
CA SER A 168 10.04 -4.66 -18.65
C SER A 168 11.27 -4.51 -17.75
N LYS A 169 11.31 -3.48 -16.88
CA LYS A 169 12.36 -3.28 -15.88
C LYS A 169 11.99 -3.96 -14.57
N TYR A 170 13.00 -4.37 -13.81
CA TYR A 170 12.80 -4.69 -12.40
C TYR A 170 12.40 -3.43 -11.62
N PHE A 171 11.55 -3.57 -10.61
CA PHE A 171 11.09 -2.43 -9.82
C PHE A 171 12.23 -1.70 -9.13
N ASN A 172 13.26 -2.41 -8.67
CA ASN A 172 14.43 -1.79 -8.06
C ASN A 172 15.31 -1.00 -9.05
N ASP A 173 15.17 -1.22 -10.36
CA ASP A 173 15.84 -0.46 -11.43
C ASP A 173 14.97 0.69 -11.99
N CYS A 174 13.70 0.77 -11.59
CA CYS A 174 12.82 1.87 -11.99
C CYS A 174 13.24 3.17 -11.27
N SER A 175 13.13 4.30 -11.96
CA SER A 175 13.25 5.62 -11.34
C SER A 175 12.03 5.92 -10.45
N LEU A 176 12.15 6.93 -9.58
CA LEU A 176 11.01 7.36 -8.76
C LEU A 176 9.84 7.86 -9.60
N ASP A 177 10.13 8.54 -10.73
CA ASP A 177 9.09 9.01 -11.66
C ASP A 177 8.35 7.84 -12.31
N GLU A 178 9.07 6.79 -12.74
CA GLU A 178 8.47 5.57 -13.27
C GLU A 178 7.57 4.88 -12.23
N LEU A 179 8.04 4.77 -10.99
CA LEU A 179 7.25 4.19 -9.89
C LEU A 179 6.03 5.04 -9.53
N SER A 180 6.14 6.37 -9.61
CA SER A 180 5.00 7.26 -9.34
C SER A 180 3.90 7.14 -10.39
N VAL A 181 4.26 6.90 -11.64
CA VAL A 181 3.28 6.62 -12.71
C VAL A 181 2.55 5.31 -12.45
N LEU A 182 3.27 4.27 -12.00
CA LEU A 182 2.68 2.98 -11.63
C LEU A 182 1.75 3.07 -10.41
N ALA A 183 2.06 3.94 -9.45
CA ALA A 183 1.22 4.14 -8.26
C ALA A 183 -0.01 5.03 -8.53
N GLY A 184 -0.05 5.75 -9.64
CA GLY A 184 -1.07 6.78 -9.92
C GLY A 184 -2.50 6.25 -9.88
N SER A 185 -2.75 5.06 -10.42
CA SER A 185 -4.07 4.41 -10.40
C SER A 185 -4.56 4.14 -8.97
N PHE A 186 -3.69 3.66 -8.09
CA PHE A 186 -4.02 3.46 -6.68
C PHE A 186 -4.29 4.78 -5.96
N ASP A 187 -3.43 5.79 -6.19
CA ASP A 187 -3.55 7.09 -5.55
C ASP A 187 -4.87 7.78 -5.90
N GLU A 188 -5.28 7.73 -7.18
CA GLU A 188 -6.56 8.27 -7.64
C GLU A 188 -7.76 7.58 -6.96
N LYS A 189 -7.73 6.25 -6.89
CA LYS A 189 -8.79 5.46 -6.22
C LYS A 189 -8.86 5.74 -4.72
N CYS A 190 -7.71 5.88 -4.06
CA CYS A 190 -7.62 6.24 -2.65
C CYS A 190 -8.19 7.63 -2.37
N ILE A 191 -7.84 8.63 -3.18
CA ILE A 191 -8.39 9.98 -3.08
C ILE A 191 -9.90 9.98 -3.32
N ARG A 192 -10.38 9.28 -4.34
CA ARG A 192 -11.82 9.14 -4.61
C ARG A 192 -12.56 8.56 -3.41
N PHE A 193 -12.05 7.50 -2.81
CA PHE A 193 -12.63 6.91 -1.60
C PHE A 193 -12.76 7.94 -0.46
N LEU A 194 -11.73 8.75 -0.22
CA LEU A 194 -11.77 9.80 0.80
C LEU A 194 -12.74 10.95 0.46
N GLN A 195 -12.95 11.25 -0.83
CA GLN A 195 -13.95 12.20 -1.30
C GLN A 195 -15.38 11.68 -1.11
N GLU A 196 -15.64 10.44 -1.54
CA GLU A 196 -16.95 9.79 -1.40
C GLU A 196 -17.35 9.64 0.07
N SER A 197 -16.39 9.43 0.97
CA SER A 197 -16.58 9.40 2.42
C SER A 197 -16.61 10.79 3.06
N LYS A 198 -16.55 11.86 2.28
CA LYS A 198 -16.60 13.27 2.70
C LYS A 198 -15.50 13.72 3.69
N ILE A 199 -14.40 12.98 3.74
CA ILE A 199 -13.22 13.36 4.54
C ILE A 199 -12.46 14.50 3.88
N ILE A 200 -12.41 14.48 2.54
CA ILE A 200 -11.82 15.56 1.77
C ILE A 200 -12.86 16.09 0.76
N PRO A 201 -12.83 17.38 0.41
CA PRO A 201 -13.74 17.92 -0.59
C PRO A 201 -13.45 17.33 -1.97
N GLU A 202 -14.47 17.21 -2.81
CA GLU A 202 -14.26 17.05 -4.23
C GLU A 202 -13.38 18.20 -4.75
N LYS A 203 -12.33 17.88 -5.52
CA LYS A 203 -11.56 18.92 -6.19
C LYS A 203 -12.49 19.59 -7.19
N ILE A 204 -12.95 20.80 -6.88
CA ILE A 204 -13.54 21.68 -7.90
C ILE A 204 -12.40 21.93 -8.90
N MET A 205 -12.47 21.35 -10.08
CA MET A 205 -11.56 21.67 -11.18
C MET A 205 -11.83 23.15 -11.56
N TRP A 206 -11.13 24.05 -10.89
CA TRP A 206 -10.96 25.37 -11.45
C TRP A 206 -10.12 25.19 -12.72
N CYS A 207 -10.80 25.30 -13.87
CA CYS A 207 -10.14 25.41 -15.15
C CYS A 207 -9.39 26.75 -15.17
N CYS A 208 -8.19 26.79 -14.63
CA CYS A 208 -7.26 27.87 -14.72
C CYS A 208 -5.97 27.34 -15.34
N SER A 209 -5.81 27.66 -16.63
CA SER A 209 -4.56 27.68 -17.36
C SER A 209 -3.50 28.54 -16.65
N LEU A 210 -2.76 27.95 -15.72
CA LEU A 210 -1.48 28.46 -15.23
C LEU A 210 -0.70 27.27 -14.63
N PHE A 211 -0.19 26.42 -15.50
CA PHE A 211 0.89 25.53 -15.13
C PHE A 211 2.18 26.35 -15.05
N ASP A 212 2.51 26.81 -13.86
CA ASP A 212 3.85 27.26 -13.54
C ASP A 212 4.70 26.05 -13.15
N ASN A 213 5.68 25.73 -14.01
CA ASN A 213 6.66 24.67 -13.88
C ASN A 213 7.57 24.87 -12.65
N ARG A 214 7.11 24.53 -11.43
CA ARG A 214 7.94 24.66 -10.21
C ARG A 214 7.85 23.48 -9.24
N TRP A 215 7.78 22.25 -9.74
CA TRP A 215 7.84 21.07 -8.84
C TRP A 215 8.84 20.02 -9.30
N SER A 216 10.06 20.47 -9.60
CA SER A 216 11.22 19.58 -9.58
C SER A 216 12.05 19.94 -8.34
N HIS A 217 12.22 19.02 -7.44
CA HIS A 217 13.07 18.94 -6.27
C HIS A 217 12.35 18.95 -4.92
N ARG A 218 12.31 17.81 -4.33
CA ARG A 218 12.68 17.42 -2.97
C ARG A 218 11.88 16.24 -2.46
N ILE A 219 12.37 15.06 -2.68
CA ILE A 219 12.29 14.00 -1.68
C ILE A 219 13.71 13.49 -1.51
N LEU A 220 14.40 13.99 -0.53
CA LEU A 220 15.63 13.43 0.00
C LEU A 220 15.30 12.70 1.30
N PHE A 221 15.80 11.51 1.35
CA PHE A 221 15.71 10.51 2.40
C PHE A 221 16.55 10.85 3.63
N SER A 222 16.09 10.44 4.76
CA SER A 222 16.88 9.82 5.81
C SER A 222 16.14 8.60 6.34
#